data_cbf60369dc09e9bb7e8fc8399433b1f7
#
_entry.id   cbf60369dc09e9bb7e8fc8399433b1f7
#
_cell.length_a   1.000
_cell.length_b   1.000
_cell.length_c   1.000
_cell.angle_alpha   90.00
_cell.angle_beta   90.00
_cell.angle_gamma   90.00
#
_symmetry.space_group_name_H-M   'P 1'
#
loop_
_entity.id
_entity.type
_entity.pdbx_description
1 polymer ?
#
loop_
_entity_poly.entity_id
_entity_poly.type
_entity_poly.pdbx_seq_one_letter_code
_entity_poly.pdbx_strand_id
1 'polypeptide(L)'
;NVAAAREVMDHLYGRGHRSVGVITGDMSSPISRDRAHGVKDSATKHGMADTLTILSGDYSIGSGAHLTTELMARTPRPTAIFCFSDDMAFGACHTLREAGLDCPRDVSVVGFDDIGPSRFAAPPLTTVRQPMREIGVKTVELLIDILERGASRRVNLTLPHELVLRA
;
A
#
# COMPACT_ATOMS: atom_id res chain seq x y z
N ASN A 1 3.06 -5.84 -7.78
CA ASN A 1 1.91 -5.51 -6.92
C ASN A 1 1.60 -6.64 -5.92
N VAL A 2 1.26 -7.87 -6.38
CA VAL A 2 0.91 -9.01 -5.48
C VAL A 2 2.01 -9.29 -4.46
N ALA A 3 3.26 -9.50 -4.91
CA ALA A 3 4.39 -9.82 -4.03
C ALA A 3 4.67 -8.70 -3.01
N ALA A 4 4.62 -7.44 -3.45
CA ALA A 4 4.85 -6.29 -2.59
C ALA A 4 3.79 -6.16 -1.48
N ALA A 5 2.51 -6.30 -1.83
CA ALA A 5 1.44 -6.24 -0.84
C ALA A 5 1.49 -7.42 0.15
N ARG A 6 1.89 -8.61 -0.32
CA ARG A 6 2.15 -9.77 0.55
C ARG A 6 3.28 -9.48 1.52
N GLU A 7 4.39 -8.89 1.05
CA GLU A 7 5.55 -8.54 1.90
C GLU A 7 5.18 -7.54 2.99
N VAL A 8 4.37 -6.52 2.68
CA VAL A 8 3.84 -5.58 3.68
C VAL A 8 3.05 -6.32 4.77
N MET A 9 2.13 -7.20 4.38
CA MET A 9 1.31 -7.95 5.33
C MET A 9 2.15 -8.94 6.15
N ASP A 10 3.12 -9.63 5.53
CA ASP A 10 4.06 -10.52 6.22
C ASP A 10 4.92 -9.72 7.23
N HIS A 11 5.34 -8.50 6.88
CA HIS A 11 6.04 -7.59 7.78
C HIS A 11 5.17 -7.20 8.98
N LEU A 12 3.94 -6.74 8.75
CA LEU A 12 3.01 -6.36 9.82
C LEU A 12 2.73 -7.54 10.75
N TYR A 13 2.52 -8.74 10.21
CA TYR A 13 2.38 -9.96 11.00
C TYR A 13 3.62 -10.24 11.85
N GLY A 14 4.82 -10.12 11.26
CA GLY A 14 6.11 -10.29 11.95
C GLY A 14 6.33 -9.28 13.07
N ARG A 15 5.74 -8.07 12.96
CA ARG A 15 5.73 -7.04 14.01
C ARG A 15 4.68 -7.28 15.11
N GLY A 16 3.89 -8.35 15.01
CA GLY A 16 2.90 -8.73 16.02
C GLY A 16 1.48 -8.26 15.75
N HIS A 17 1.23 -7.56 14.63
CA HIS A 17 -0.13 -7.16 14.26
C HIS A 17 -0.98 -8.38 13.90
N ARG A 18 -2.23 -8.43 14.38
CA ARG A 18 -3.20 -9.49 14.13
C ARG A 18 -4.53 -8.97 13.63
N SER A 19 -4.77 -7.66 13.73
CA SER A 19 -5.92 -6.93 13.18
C SER A 19 -5.40 -5.79 12.32
N VAL A 20 -5.67 -5.86 11.01
CA VAL A 20 -5.14 -4.91 10.02
C VAL A 20 -6.29 -4.32 9.22
N GLY A 21 -6.31 -2.98 9.14
CA GLY A 21 -7.12 -2.24 8.19
C GLY A 21 -6.37 -2.05 6.88
N VAL A 22 -7.05 -2.19 5.76
CA VAL A 22 -6.48 -1.94 4.43
C VAL A 22 -7.33 -0.93 3.70
N ILE A 23 -6.70 0.14 3.23
CA ILE A 23 -7.33 1.15 2.38
C ILE A 23 -6.82 0.95 0.96
N THR A 24 -7.70 0.41 0.10
CA THR A 24 -7.36 0.14 -1.30
C THR A 24 -7.51 1.41 -2.15
N GLY A 25 -7.04 1.36 -3.39
CA GLY A 25 -7.52 2.29 -4.42
C GLY A 25 -8.80 1.78 -5.07
N ASP A 26 -9.19 2.41 -6.18
CA ASP A 26 -10.34 1.96 -6.97
C ASP A 26 -10.15 0.50 -7.40
N MET A 27 -11.09 -0.35 -6.99
CA MET A 27 -11.07 -1.80 -7.26
C MET A 27 -11.41 -2.17 -8.72
N SER A 28 -11.82 -1.20 -9.55
CA SER A 28 -11.88 -1.39 -11.00
C SER A 28 -10.48 -1.51 -11.61
N SER A 29 -9.45 -0.92 -10.95
CA SER A 29 -8.06 -0.98 -11.37
C SER A 29 -7.44 -2.36 -11.18
N PRO A 30 -6.74 -2.91 -12.19
CA PRO A 30 -5.95 -4.14 -12.04
C PRO A 30 -4.91 -4.04 -10.93
N ILE A 31 -4.30 -2.86 -10.74
CA ILE A 31 -3.28 -2.62 -9.72
C ILE A 31 -3.86 -2.82 -8.32
N SER A 32 -5.05 -2.26 -8.05
CA SER A 32 -5.73 -2.43 -6.77
C SER A 32 -6.10 -3.89 -6.51
N ARG A 33 -6.60 -4.59 -7.54
CA ARG A 33 -6.91 -6.03 -7.42
C ARG A 33 -5.70 -6.88 -7.13
N ASP A 34 -4.57 -6.61 -7.79
CA ASP A 34 -3.31 -7.33 -7.54
C ASP A 34 -2.83 -7.12 -6.11
N ARG A 35 -2.82 -5.87 -5.62
CA ARG A 35 -2.42 -5.57 -4.23
C ARG A 35 -3.38 -6.23 -3.25
N ALA A 36 -4.69 -6.16 -3.48
CA ALA A 36 -5.69 -6.81 -2.63
C ALA A 36 -5.55 -8.35 -2.63
N HIS A 37 -5.15 -8.95 -3.75
CA HIS A 37 -4.84 -10.37 -3.82
C HIS A 37 -3.66 -10.73 -2.90
N GLY A 38 -2.54 -9.98 -2.98
CA GLY A 38 -1.39 -10.19 -2.11
C GLY A 38 -1.71 -10.02 -0.62
N VAL A 39 -2.56 -9.04 -0.28
CA VAL A 39 -3.07 -8.84 1.10
C VAL A 39 -3.83 -10.07 1.58
N LYS A 40 -4.80 -10.55 0.80
CA LYS A 40 -5.65 -11.70 1.17
C LYS A 40 -4.84 -12.99 1.28
N ASP A 41 -3.88 -13.22 0.38
CA ASP A 41 -2.99 -14.37 0.42
C ASP A 41 -2.21 -14.43 1.74
N SER A 42 -1.59 -13.30 2.14
CA SER A 42 -0.84 -13.23 3.38
C SER A 42 -1.76 -13.35 4.61
N ALA A 43 -2.92 -12.68 4.59
CA ALA A 43 -3.88 -12.77 5.68
C ALA A 43 -4.36 -14.23 5.89
N THR A 44 -4.64 -14.96 4.82
CA THR A 44 -5.01 -16.38 4.88
C THR A 44 -3.86 -17.23 5.43
N LYS A 45 -2.65 -17.03 4.90
CA LYS A 45 -1.43 -17.75 5.35
C LYS A 45 -1.19 -17.61 6.86
N HIS A 46 -1.48 -16.44 7.41
CA HIS A 46 -1.22 -16.11 8.82
C HIS A 46 -2.45 -16.18 9.73
N GLY A 47 -3.58 -16.68 9.25
CA GLY A 47 -4.82 -16.79 10.04
C GLY A 47 -5.43 -15.46 10.46
N MET A 48 -5.22 -14.41 9.66
CA MET A 48 -5.73 -13.04 9.91
C MET A 48 -6.97 -12.71 9.06
N ALA A 49 -7.54 -13.66 8.34
CA ALA A 49 -8.65 -13.40 7.41
C ALA A 49 -9.87 -12.78 8.11
N ASP A 50 -10.21 -13.25 9.30
CA ASP A 50 -11.38 -12.78 10.08
C ASP A 50 -11.14 -11.42 10.77
N THR A 51 -9.89 -10.98 10.88
CA THR A 51 -9.50 -9.71 11.51
C THR A 51 -8.99 -8.68 10.50
N LEU A 52 -9.06 -9.02 9.22
CA LEU A 52 -8.72 -8.14 8.10
C LEU A 52 -9.95 -7.32 7.71
N THR A 53 -9.82 -6.00 7.71
CA THR A 53 -10.84 -5.09 7.19
C THR A 53 -10.33 -4.40 5.93
N ILE A 54 -11.05 -4.51 4.81
CA ILE A 54 -10.67 -3.86 3.55
C ILE A 54 -11.73 -2.82 3.19
N LEU A 55 -11.32 -1.57 3.03
CA LEU A 55 -12.15 -0.45 2.58
C LEU A 55 -11.64 0.08 1.24
N SER A 56 -12.56 0.48 0.35
CA SER A 56 -12.21 0.99 -0.97
C SER A 56 -12.08 2.50 -0.96
N GLY A 57 -10.87 2.99 -1.25
CA GLY A 57 -10.54 4.40 -1.47
C GLY A 57 -10.37 4.74 -2.96
N ASP A 58 -9.78 5.91 -3.21
CA ASP A 58 -9.61 6.48 -4.54
C ASP A 58 -8.19 7.03 -4.79
N TYR A 59 -7.22 6.62 -3.96
CA TYR A 59 -5.83 7.10 -3.94
C TYR A 59 -5.64 8.54 -3.44
N SER A 60 -6.68 9.28 -3.08
CA SER A 60 -6.57 10.64 -2.54
C SER A 60 -6.22 10.66 -1.05
N ILE A 61 -5.58 11.75 -0.59
CA ILE A 61 -5.36 12.02 0.83
C ILE A 61 -6.70 12.05 1.59
N GLY A 62 -7.72 12.65 0.98
CA GLY A 62 -9.06 12.77 1.56
C GLY A 62 -9.72 11.41 1.81
N SER A 63 -9.63 10.48 0.87
CA SER A 63 -10.17 9.12 1.08
C SER A 63 -9.40 8.36 2.16
N GLY A 64 -8.07 8.52 2.21
CA GLY A 64 -7.25 7.97 3.29
C GLY A 64 -7.70 8.47 4.67
N ALA A 65 -7.94 9.76 4.81
CA ALA A 65 -8.42 10.38 6.05
C ALA A 65 -9.81 9.86 6.45
N HIS A 66 -10.76 9.89 5.52
CA HIS A 66 -12.15 9.48 5.78
C HIS A 66 -12.23 8.00 6.20
N LEU A 67 -11.59 7.11 5.43
CA LEU A 67 -11.63 5.68 5.68
C LEU A 67 -10.86 5.28 6.95
N THR A 68 -9.86 6.05 7.34
CA THR A 68 -9.20 5.86 8.64
C THR A 68 -10.15 6.13 9.79
N THR A 69 -10.99 7.17 9.71
CA THR A 69 -12.05 7.41 10.72
C THR A 69 -12.97 6.20 10.83
N GLU A 70 -13.39 5.62 9.69
CA GLU A 70 -14.24 4.42 9.69
C GLU A 70 -13.53 3.21 10.31
N LEU A 71 -12.23 2.98 9.99
CA LEU A 71 -11.44 1.90 10.58
C LEU A 71 -11.31 2.06 12.10
N MET A 72 -11.08 3.28 12.58
CA MET A 72 -10.90 3.55 14.01
C MET A 72 -12.19 3.42 14.82
N ALA A 73 -13.37 3.52 14.18
CA ALA A 73 -14.66 3.28 14.82
C ALA A 73 -15.02 1.80 14.97
N ARG A 74 -14.25 0.88 14.40
CA ARG A 74 -14.52 -0.57 14.45
C ARG A 74 -14.17 -1.21 15.78
N THR A 75 -14.84 -2.33 16.07
CA THR A 75 -14.54 -3.17 17.25
C THR A 75 -14.39 -4.64 16.80
N PRO A 76 -13.21 -5.26 16.95
CA PRO A 76 -11.96 -4.66 17.46
C PRO A 76 -11.37 -3.65 16.45
N ARG A 77 -10.73 -2.61 17.00
CA ARG A 77 -9.99 -1.62 16.20
C ARG A 77 -8.73 -2.23 15.61
N PRO A 78 -8.40 -2.01 14.33
CA PRO A 78 -7.14 -2.45 13.77
C PRO A 78 -5.95 -1.76 14.45
N THR A 79 -4.85 -2.49 14.62
CA THR A 79 -3.60 -1.98 15.20
C THR A 79 -2.60 -1.53 14.13
N ALA A 80 -2.89 -1.82 12.86
CA ALA A 80 -2.14 -1.32 11.72
C ALA A 80 -3.06 -0.99 10.56
N ILE A 81 -2.65 -0.04 9.72
CA ILE A 81 -3.32 0.35 8.49
C ILE A 81 -2.33 0.23 7.34
N PHE A 82 -2.69 -0.51 6.30
CA PHE A 82 -1.97 -0.56 5.04
C PHE A 82 -2.74 0.21 3.96
N CYS A 83 -2.16 1.29 3.46
CA CYS A 83 -2.72 2.11 2.39
C CYS A 83 -2.07 1.76 1.05
N PHE A 84 -2.86 1.67 -0.03
CA PHE A 84 -2.35 1.36 -1.36
C PHE A 84 -1.67 2.55 -2.06
N SER A 85 -1.51 3.68 -1.38
CA SER A 85 -0.64 4.79 -1.77
C SER A 85 -0.12 5.54 -0.56
N ASP A 86 0.97 6.29 -0.74
CA ASP A 86 1.51 7.18 0.28
C ASP A 86 0.58 8.36 0.56
N ASP A 87 -0.15 8.87 -0.46
CA ASP A 87 -1.12 9.94 -0.26
C ASP A 87 -2.24 9.53 0.69
N MET A 88 -2.81 8.32 0.51
CA MET A 88 -3.80 7.80 1.47
C MET A 88 -3.18 7.58 2.85
N ALA A 89 -1.91 7.13 2.93
CA ALA A 89 -1.21 6.97 4.20
C ALA A 89 -1.01 8.30 4.92
N PHE A 90 -0.74 9.40 4.21
CA PHE A 90 -0.69 10.73 4.82
C PHE A 90 -2.04 11.16 5.39
N GLY A 91 -3.14 10.90 4.66
CA GLY A 91 -4.49 11.10 5.17
C GLY A 91 -4.75 10.29 6.44
N ALA A 92 -4.33 9.02 6.46
CA ALA A 92 -4.44 8.16 7.64
C ALA A 92 -3.65 8.71 8.83
N CYS A 93 -2.38 9.07 8.65
CA CYS A 93 -1.54 9.64 9.72
C CYS A 93 -2.12 10.95 10.25
N HIS A 94 -2.65 11.80 9.37
CA HIS A 94 -3.32 13.04 9.77
C HIS A 94 -4.51 12.77 10.69
N THR A 95 -5.42 11.88 10.27
CA THR A 95 -6.62 11.52 11.03
C THR A 95 -6.29 10.89 12.39
N LEU A 96 -5.31 9.99 12.44
CA LEU A 96 -4.84 9.40 13.70
C LEU A 96 -4.36 10.49 14.67
N ARG A 97 -3.55 11.42 14.21
CA ARG A 97 -3.04 12.53 15.03
C ARG A 97 -4.18 13.43 15.54
N GLU A 98 -5.14 13.79 14.70
CA GLU A 98 -6.33 14.57 15.12
C GLU A 98 -7.17 13.83 16.18
N ALA A 99 -7.16 12.48 16.14
CA ALA A 99 -7.81 11.65 17.15
C ALA A 99 -6.94 11.43 18.41
N GLY A 100 -5.76 12.07 18.51
CA GLY A 100 -4.84 11.90 19.64
C GLY A 100 -4.11 10.57 19.67
N LEU A 101 -4.03 9.86 18.54
CA LEU A 101 -3.33 8.59 18.39
C LEU A 101 -1.98 8.79 17.73
N ASP A 102 -0.94 8.21 18.32
CA ASP A 102 0.41 8.26 17.77
C ASP A 102 0.65 7.14 16.75
N CYS A 103 1.27 7.51 15.64
CA CYS A 103 1.82 6.58 14.66
C CYS A 103 3.36 6.54 14.85
N PRO A 104 4.00 5.37 14.97
CA PRO A 104 3.41 4.03 14.92
C PRO A 104 2.98 3.45 16.28
N ARG A 105 3.13 4.18 17.40
CA ARG A 105 2.98 3.64 18.76
C ARG A 105 1.59 3.05 19.01
N ASP A 106 0.52 3.75 18.64
CA ASP A 106 -0.86 3.33 18.87
C ASP A 106 -1.43 2.58 17.64
N VAL A 107 -1.08 3.05 16.45
CA VAL A 107 -1.47 2.43 15.16
C VAL A 107 -0.32 2.57 14.17
N SER A 108 0.17 1.46 13.64
CA SER A 108 1.17 1.47 12.57
C SER A 108 0.52 1.82 11.23
N VAL A 109 1.20 2.63 10.40
CA VAL A 109 0.73 2.96 9.05
C VAL A 109 1.81 2.62 8.04
N VAL A 110 1.42 1.91 6.98
CA VAL A 110 2.30 1.59 5.85
C VAL A 110 1.67 2.12 4.57
N GLY A 111 2.47 2.81 3.75
CA GLY A 111 2.09 3.33 2.45
C GLY A 111 2.52 2.44 1.29
N PHE A 112 2.44 3.01 0.08
CA PHE A 112 2.92 2.42 -1.15
C PHE A 112 3.29 3.55 -2.12
N ASP A 113 4.41 3.45 -2.81
CA ASP A 113 5.02 4.24 -3.90
C ASP A 113 6.36 4.88 -3.53
N ASP A 114 6.63 5.18 -2.25
CA ASP A 114 7.80 5.91 -1.75
C ASP A 114 8.00 7.26 -2.46
N ILE A 115 6.94 8.06 -2.49
CA ILE A 115 7.01 9.41 -3.06
C ILE A 115 7.89 10.34 -2.22
N GLY A 116 8.40 11.41 -2.83
CA GLY A 116 9.37 12.30 -2.20
C GLY A 116 9.03 12.76 -0.77
N PRO A 117 7.78 13.14 -0.45
CA PRO A 117 7.37 13.55 0.89
C PRO A 117 7.47 12.46 1.96
N SER A 118 7.42 11.17 1.61
CA SER A 118 7.33 10.04 2.55
C SER A 118 8.49 9.98 3.54
N ARG A 119 9.69 10.38 3.11
CA ARG A 119 10.89 10.45 3.98
C ARG A 119 10.89 11.62 4.95
N PHE A 120 10.10 12.67 4.66
CA PHE A 120 10.03 13.90 5.45
C PHE A 120 8.76 14.02 6.28
N ALA A 121 7.86 13.04 6.16
CA ALA A 121 6.67 12.97 7.00
C ALA A 121 7.04 12.86 8.49
N ALA A 122 6.12 13.19 9.36
CA ALA A 122 6.30 13.09 10.80
C ALA A 122 5.19 12.20 11.40
N PRO A 123 5.54 10.92 11.72
CA PRO A 123 6.82 10.24 11.53
C PRO A 123 7.12 9.93 10.05
N PRO A 124 8.41 9.65 9.69
CA PRO A 124 8.76 9.21 8.34
C PRO A 124 8.03 7.91 7.97
N LEU A 125 7.41 7.88 6.80
CA LEU A 125 6.49 6.82 6.40
C LEU A 125 7.22 5.55 5.93
N THR A 126 6.92 4.43 6.57
CA THR A 126 7.23 3.08 6.04
C THR A 126 6.37 2.83 4.80
N THR A 127 6.98 2.41 3.69
CA THR A 127 6.28 2.30 2.41
C THR A 127 6.97 1.32 1.47
N VAL A 128 6.28 0.93 0.39
CA VAL A 128 6.86 0.15 -0.71
C VAL A 128 7.41 1.09 -1.77
N ARG A 129 8.72 1.01 -2.04
CA ARG A 129 9.35 1.70 -3.16
C ARG A 129 9.15 0.94 -4.46
N GLN A 130 8.58 1.59 -5.45
CA GLN A 130 8.54 1.13 -6.83
C GLN A 130 9.71 1.75 -7.61
N PRO A 131 10.35 1.02 -8.56
CA PRO A 131 11.43 1.56 -9.39
C PRO A 131 10.85 2.41 -10.54
N MET A 132 10.14 3.52 -10.20
CA MET A 132 9.33 4.32 -11.13
C MET A 132 10.14 4.83 -12.33
N ARG A 133 11.41 5.26 -12.10
CA ARG A 133 12.28 5.70 -13.19
C ARG A 133 12.57 4.57 -14.18
N GLU A 134 12.87 3.38 -13.65
CA GLU A 134 13.18 2.20 -14.48
C GLU A 134 11.93 1.72 -15.22
N ILE A 135 10.77 1.72 -14.57
CA ILE A 135 9.47 1.45 -15.20
C ILE A 135 9.26 2.38 -16.39
N GLY A 136 9.46 3.69 -16.21
CA GLY A 136 9.30 4.67 -17.29
C GLY A 136 10.27 4.42 -18.45
N VAL A 137 11.56 4.21 -18.17
CA VAL A 137 12.57 3.92 -19.20
C VAL A 137 12.21 2.65 -19.98
N LYS A 138 11.91 1.55 -19.27
CA LYS A 138 11.55 0.28 -19.92
C LYS A 138 10.27 0.37 -20.75
N THR A 139 9.30 1.14 -20.28
CA THR A 139 8.06 1.36 -21.04
C THR A 139 8.33 2.08 -22.36
N VAL A 140 9.17 3.12 -22.34
CA VAL A 140 9.53 3.86 -23.57
C VAL A 140 10.37 3.00 -24.52
N GLU A 141 11.36 2.26 -24.00
CA GLU A 141 12.16 1.32 -24.80
C GLU A 141 11.27 0.29 -25.52
N LEU A 142 10.32 -0.31 -24.80
CA LEU A 142 9.38 -1.27 -25.39
C LEU A 142 8.47 -0.64 -26.43
N LEU A 143 8.01 0.60 -26.18
CA LEU A 143 7.17 1.34 -27.14
C LEU A 143 7.94 1.62 -28.44
N ILE A 144 9.19 2.06 -28.37
CA ILE A 144 10.07 2.29 -29.52
C ILE A 144 10.25 0.98 -30.30
N ASP A 145 10.58 -0.12 -29.62
CA ASP A 145 10.73 -1.43 -30.27
C ASP A 145 9.46 -1.87 -31.00
N ILE A 146 8.28 -1.64 -30.44
CA ILE A 146 7.01 -1.95 -31.10
C ILE A 146 6.81 -1.11 -32.37
N LEU A 147 7.11 0.19 -32.29
CA LEU A 147 6.91 1.13 -33.40
C LEU A 147 7.90 0.88 -34.55
N GLU A 148 9.16 0.62 -34.24
CA GLU A 148 10.22 0.45 -35.24
C GLU A 148 10.26 -0.95 -35.87
N ARG A 149 9.98 -1.99 -35.07
CA ARG A 149 10.16 -3.40 -35.50
C ARG A 149 8.85 -4.13 -35.72
N GLY A 150 7.70 -3.48 -35.52
CA GLY A 150 6.38 -4.11 -35.69
C GLY A 150 6.14 -5.27 -34.71
N ALA A 151 6.79 -5.24 -33.55
CA ALA A 151 6.72 -6.33 -32.60
C ALA A 151 5.29 -6.50 -32.06
N SER A 152 4.61 -7.57 -32.46
CA SER A 152 3.27 -7.93 -31.94
C SER A 152 3.34 -8.74 -30.64
N ARG A 153 4.51 -8.89 -30.03
CA ARG A 153 4.70 -9.73 -28.87
C ARG A 153 4.29 -8.98 -27.59
N ARG A 154 3.34 -9.56 -26.85
CA ARG A 154 3.05 -9.12 -25.47
C ARG A 154 4.30 -9.37 -24.61
N VAL A 155 4.91 -8.29 -24.12
CA VAL A 155 6.02 -8.37 -23.17
C VAL A 155 5.43 -8.11 -21.78
N ASN A 156 5.67 -9.04 -20.86
CA ASN A 156 5.33 -8.87 -19.45
C ASN A 156 6.64 -8.75 -18.67
N LEU A 157 6.96 -7.53 -18.25
CA LEU A 157 8.18 -7.23 -17.50
C LEU A 157 7.80 -6.91 -16.05
N THR A 158 8.41 -7.64 -15.12
CA THR A 158 8.27 -7.38 -13.69
C THR A 158 9.60 -6.82 -13.17
N LEU A 159 9.54 -5.64 -12.55
CA LEU A 159 10.69 -5.01 -11.88
C LEU A 159 10.60 -5.23 -10.37
N PRO A 160 11.75 -5.30 -9.67
CA PRO A 160 11.78 -5.49 -8.22
C PRO A 160 11.22 -4.26 -7.49
N HIS A 161 10.61 -4.50 -6.35
CA HIS A 161 10.22 -3.48 -5.38
C HIS A 161 11.09 -3.61 -4.13
N GLU A 162 10.98 -2.63 -3.22
CA GLU A 162 11.67 -2.62 -1.94
C GLU A 162 10.71 -2.16 -0.84
N LEU A 163 10.61 -2.91 0.25
CA LEU A 163 9.92 -2.43 1.46
C LEU A 163 10.88 -1.52 2.25
N VAL A 164 10.60 -0.23 2.27
CA VAL A 164 11.41 0.79 2.93
C VAL A 164 10.88 1.02 4.34
N LEU A 165 11.59 0.51 5.33
CA LEU A 165 11.24 0.66 6.74
C LEU A 165 11.75 1.99 7.29
N ARG A 166 10.90 2.76 8.01
CA ARG A 166 11.24 4.06 8.60
C ARG A 166 10.74 4.21 10.03
N ALA A 167 9.46 4.06 10.25
CA ALA A 167 8.86 4.17 11.59
C ALA A 167 8.00 2.96 11.91
#